data_1521610a2fc0d43de210fd01cc89ec4d
#
_entry.id   1521610a2fc0d43de210fd01cc89ec4d
#
_cell.length_a   1.000
_cell.length_b   1.000
_cell.length_c   1.000
_cell.angle_alpha   90.00
_cell.angle_beta   90.00
_cell.angle_gamma   90.00
#
_symmetry.space_group_name_H-M   'P 1'
#
loop_
_entity.id
_entity.type
_entity.pdbx_description
1 polymer ?
#
loop_
_entity_poly.entity_id
_entity_poly.type
_entity_poly.pdbx_seq_one_letter_code
_entity_poly.pdbx_strand_id
1 'polypeptide(L)'
;FMDASDSTLVKRYKESRRVHPLCTPEDSRVEHGISKEREILTEMKKKADYIIDTSKLLTRELKEEIDRIFVKNGEYNNLIISIMSFGFKHGIPADADLVFDVRFLPNPFYIDELKYMTGNDKGVQEYVMGFPEAGQFMDKLEDMLRFLIPNYIKEGKYQLVVAIGCTGGKHRSVTLANELYRRMKDKGNYGLTISHRDVK
;
A
#
# COMPACT_ATOMS: atom_id res chain seq x y z
N PHE A 1 21.03 -12.58 8.16
CA PHE A 1 21.58 -13.07 6.88
C PHE A 1 20.50 -13.89 6.16
N MET A 2 20.20 -13.55 4.90
CA MET A 2 19.32 -14.36 4.05
C MET A 2 20.18 -15.25 3.16
N ASP A 3 19.87 -16.54 3.15
CA ASP A 3 20.58 -17.56 2.37
C ASP A 3 19.62 -18.35 1.45
N ALA A 4 20.15 -19.05 0.49
CA ALA A 4 19.45 -20.05 -0.28
C ALA A 4 20.42 -21.12 -0.80
N SER A 5 19.94 -22.30 -1.14
CA SER A 5 20.78 -23.35 -1.76
C SER A 5 21.33 -22.88 -3.13
N ASP A 6 22.50 -23.38 -3.52
CA ASP A 6 23.13 -23.02 -4.79
C ASP A 6 22.21 -23.31 -5.98
N SER A 7 21.51 -24.44 -5.96
CA SER A 7 20.54 -24.79 -7.00
C SER A 7 19.40 -23.77 -7.11
N THR A 8 18.92 -23.27 -5.97
CA THR A 8 17.88 -22.24 -5.94
C THR A 8 18.42 -20.90 -6.45
N LEU A 9 19.64 -20.50 -6.08
CA LEU A 9 20.28 -19.28 -6.57
C LEU A 9 20.49 -19.33 -8.08
N VAL A 10 21.05 -20.44 -8.57
CA VAL A 10 21.24 -20.64 -10.04
C VAL A 10 19.90 -20.53 -10.78
N LYS A 11 18.84 -21.16 -10.26
CA LYS A 11 17.49 -21.08 -10.84
C LYS A 11 16.99 -19.63 -10.89
N ARG A 12 17.08 -18.89 -9.78
CA ARG A 12 16.65 -17.48 -9.68
C ARG A 12 17.41 -16.56 -10.65
N TYR A 13 18.73 -16.75 -10.79
CA TYR A 13 19.53 -16.01 -11.77
C TYR A 13 19.07 -16.29 -13.21
N LYS A 14 18.83 -17.56 -13.55
CA LYS A 14 18.32 -17.95 -14.89
C LYS A 14 16.94 -17.37 -15.17
N GLU A 15 16.02 -17.41 -14.21
CA GLU A 15 14.66 -16.87 -14.34
C GLU A 15 14.67 -15.34 -14.48
N SER A 16 15.52 -14.64 -13.73
CA SER A 16 15.63 -13.18 -13.79
C SER A 16 16.46 -12.66 -14.97
N ARG A 17 17.13 -13.53 -15.73
CA ARG A 17 18.05 -13.19 -16.83
C ARG A 17 19.15 -12.20 -16.43
N ARG A 18 19.59 -12.25 -15.19
CA ARG A 18 20.66 -11.39 -14.65
C ARG A 18 21.99 -12.12 -14.67
N VAL A 19 23.07 -11.37 -14.91
CA VAL A 19 24.43 -11.87 -14.74
C VAL A 19 24.83 -11.72 -13.28
N HIS A 20 25.54 -12.71 -12.73
CA HIS A 20 26.02 -12.62 -11.36
C HIS A 20 27.15 -11.56 -11.28
N PRO A 21 27.13 -10.66 -10.26
CA PRO A 21 28.11 -9.56 -10.19
C PRO A 21 29.58 -10.00 -10.17
N LEU A 22 29.87 -11.19 -9.65
CA LEU A 22 31.24 -11.75 -9.60
C LEU A 22 31.61 -12.62 -10.82
N CYS A 23 30.75 -12.69 -11.83
CA CYS A 23 31.08 -13.30 -13.11
C CYS A 23 31.86 -12.33 -13.98
N THR A 24 32.85 -12.86 -14.72
CA THR A 24 33.64 -12.12 -15.73
C THR A 24 33.34 -12.65 -17.14
N PRO A 25 33.72 -11.92 -18.21
CA PRO A 25 33.57 -12.44 -19.60
C PRO A 25 34.26 -13.79 -19.83
N GLU A 26 35.38 -14.04 -19.10
CA GLU A 26 36.15 -15.30 -19.21
C GLU A 26 35.53 -16.42 -18.36
N ASP A 27 34.76 -16.04 -17.30
CA ASP A 27 34.11 -16.97 -16.39
C ASP A 27 32.65 -16.53 -16.15
N SER A 28 31.81 -16.80 -17.13
CA SER A 28 30.41 -16.37 -17.13
C SER A 28 29.44 -17.33 -16.42
N ARG A 29 29.94 -18.43 -15.82
CA ARG A 29 29.12 -19.42 -15.12
C ARG A 29 28.62 -18.88 -13.81
N VAL A 30 27.29 -18.81 -13.65
CA VAL A 30 26.61 -18.33 -12.41
C VAL A 30 27.07 -19.13 -11.18
N GLU A 31 27.27 -20.44 -11.33
CA GLU A 31 27.72 -21.31 -10.23
C GLU A 31 29.06 -20.87 -9.65
N HIS A 32 30.02 -20.46 -10.51
CA HIS A 32 31.32 -19.95 -10.07
C HIS A 32 31.20 -18.60 -9.37
N GLY A 33 30.33 -17.72 -9.85
CA GLY A 33 30.03 -16.44 -9.20
C GLY A 33 29.46 -16.65 -7.79
N ILE A 34 28.51 -17.59 -7.63
CA ILE A 34 27.91 -17.96 -6.34
C ILE A 34 28.97 -18.54 -5.40
N SER A 35 29.86 -19.40 -5.88
CA SER A 35 30.94 -19.97 -5.03
C SER A 35 31.87 -18.88 -4.48
N LYS A 36 32.31 -17.95 -5.35
CA LYS A 36 33.12 -16.79 -4.94
C LYS A 36 32.41 -15.91 -3.91
N GLU A 37 31.10 -15.64 -4.14
CA GLU A 37 30.30 -14.86 -3.20
C GLU A 37 30.19 -15.53 -1.83
N ARG A 38 29.99 -16.85 -1.77
CA ARG A 38 29.95 -17.60 -0.52
C ARG A 38 31.24 -17.49 0.28
N GLU A 39 32.40 -17.57 -0.40
CA GLU A 39 33.70 -17.37 0.24
C GLU A 39 33.79 -15.98 0.90
N ILE A 40 33.43 -14.93 0.15
CA ILE A 40 33.44 -13.55 0.64
C ILE A 40 32.47 -13.37 1.82
N LEU A 41 31.27 -13.95 1.74
CA LEU A 41 30.23 -13.78 2.75
C LEU A 41 30.34 -14.71 3.97
N THR A 42 31.32 -15.65 3.97
CA THR A 42 31.47 -16.65 5.03
C THR A 42 31.58 -16.00 6.42
N GLU A 43 32.44 -14.97 6.58
CA GLU A 43 32.61 -14.30 7.86
C GLU A 43 31.40 -13.48 8.30
N MET A 44 30.67 -12.88 7.35
CA MET A 44 29.42 -12.18 7.65
C MET A 44 28.34 -13.17 8.11
N LYS A 45 28.24 -14.33 7.46
CA LYS A 45 27.28 -15.37 7.84
C LYS A 45 27.54 -15.90 9.25
N LYS A 46 28.81 -16.09 9.64
CA LYS A 46 29.20 -16.51 11.01
C LYS A 46 28.81 -15.51 12.09
N LYS A 47 28.79 -14.22 11.76
CA LYS A 47 28.46 -13.13 12.70
C LYS A 47 26.96 -12.76 12.70
N ALA A 48 26.15 -13.41 11.88
CA ALA A 48 24.73 -13.11 11.79
C ALA A 48 23.98 -13.71 12.99
N ASP A 49 23.17 -12.89 13.67
CA ASP A 49 22.29 -13.34 14.75
C ASP A 49 21.19 -14.26 14.25
N TYR A 50 20.75 -14.07 13.00
CA TYR A 50 19.71 -14.86 12.36
C TYR A 50 20.12 -15.25 10.93
N ILE A 51 19.92 -16.50 10.57
CA ILE A 51 20.09 -17.00 9.20
C ILE A 51 18.74 -17.55 8.72
N ILE A 52 18.19 -16.95 7.67
CA ILE A 52 16.92 -17.35 7.06
C ILE A 52 17.22 -18.06 5.74
N ASP A 53 16.96 -19.37 5.69
CA ASP A 53 17.02 -20.13 4.43
C ASP A 53 15.77 -19.89 3.60
N THR A 54 15.93 -19.17 2.49
CA THR A 54 14.85 -18.84 1.56
C THR A 54 14.68 -19.83 0.42
N SER A 55 15.36 -20.98 0.46
CA SER A 55 15.40 -21.94 -0.67
C SER A 55 14.01 -22.43 -1.09
N LYS A 56 13.13 -22.65 -0.12
CA LYS A 56 11.79 -23.20 -0.32
C LYS A 56 10.67 -22.19 0.02
N LEU A 57 11.02 -21.01 0.51
CA LEU A 57 10.02 -20.02 0.94
C LEU A 57 9.46 -19.25 -0.25
N LEU A 58 8.15 -19.10 -0.27
CA LEU A 58 7.47 -18.09 -1.08
C LEU A 58 7.71 -16.71 -0.48
N THR A 59 7.55 -15.66 -1.27
CA THR A 59 7.74 -14.28 -0.80
C THR A 59 6.87 -13.94 0.42
N ARG A 60 5.65 -14.47 0.47
CA ARG A 60 4.75 -14.31 1.62
C ARG A 60 5.29 -14.98 2.88
N GLU A 61 5.76 -16.22 2.76
CA GLU A 61 6.30 -16.98 3.88
C GLU A 61 7.59 -16.35 4.43
N LEU A 62 8.45 -15.82 3.54
CA LEU A 62 9.64 -15.08 3.95
C LEU A 62 9.25 -13.82 4.73
N LYS A 63 8.21 -13.09 4.29
CA LYS A 63 7.72 -11.92 5.02
C LYS A 63 7.22 -12.30 6.42
N GLU A 64 6.39 -13.34 6.52
CA GLU A 64 5.89 -13.86 7.81
C GLU A 64 7.03 -14.24 8.75
N GLU A 65 8.10 -14.85 8.23
CA GLU A 65 9.27 -15.23 9.01
C GLU A 65 10.07 -14.01 9.50
N ILE A 66 10.26 -13.01 8.64
CA ILE A 66 10.90 -11.74 9.02
C ILE A 66 10.07 -11.02 10.09
N ASP A 67 8.77 -10.95 9.91
CA ASP A 67 7.85 -10.31 10.86
C ASP A 67 7.90 -11.05 12.22
N ARG A 68 7.95 -12.38 12.22
CA ARG A 68 8.08 -13.20 13.43
C ARG A 68 9.37 -12.92 14.19
N ILE A 69 10.49 -12.75 13.48
CA ILE A 69 11.82 -12.57 14.10
C ILE A 69 12.02 -11.14 14.62
N PHE A 70 11.62 -10.14 13.84
CA PHE A 70 12.02 -8.75 14.07
C PHE A 70 10.89 -7.85 14.60
N VAL A 71 9.62 -8.21 14.37
CA VAL A 71 8.49 -7.45 14.89
C VAL A 71 8.06 -8.07 16.22
N LYS A 72 8.67 -7.63 17.30
CA LYS A 72 8.29 -8.02 18.67
C LYS A 72 6.85 -7.59 18.92
N ASN A 73 5.99 -8.54 19.27
CA ASN A 73 4.60 -8.43 19.75
C ASN A 73 3.46 -8.54 18.74
N GLY A 74 3.67 -8.91 17.49
CA GLY A 74 2.54 -9.18 16.58
C GLY A 74 1.58 -8.01 16.32
N GLU A 75 1.92 -6.80 16.79
CA GLU A 75 1.04 -5.63 16.76
C GLU A 75 1.30 -4.69 15.58
N TYR A 76 2.42 -4.83 14.89
CA TYR A 76 2.72 -3.99 13.74
C TYR A 76 2.24 -4.67 12.46
N ASN A 77 1.04 -4.37 12.07
CA ASN A 77 0.54 -4.74 10.75
C ASN A 77 1.16 -3.80 9.71
N ASN A 78 2.03 -4.34 8.86
CA ASN A 78 2.72 -3.60 7.78
C ASN A 78 1.77 -3.11 6.67
N LEU A 79 0.46 -3.04 6.92
CA LEU A 79 -0.50 -2.52 5.96
C LEU A 79 -0.45 -0.99 5.96
N ILE A 80 -0.23 -0.39 4.80
CA ILE A 80 -0.37 1.05 4.55
C ILE A 80 -1.68 1.27 3.79
N ILE A 81 -2.59 2.03 4.38
CA ILE A 81 -3.85 2.43 3.75
C ILE A 81 -3.67 3.84 3.18
N SER A 82 -3.82 3.96 1.87
CA SER A 82 -3.75 5.24 1.16
C SER A 82 -5.14 5.66 0.73
N ILE A 83 -5.69 6.69 1.38
CA ILE A 83 -6.97 7.29 0.98
C ILE A 83 -6.68 8.33 -0.09
N MET A 84 -7.33 8.23 -1.25
CA MET A 84 -7.13 9.15 -2.37
C MET A 84 -8.45 9.73 -2.85
N SER A 85 -8.52 11.06 -2.99
CA SER A 85 -9.63 11.68 -3.71
C SER A 85 -9.26 11.91 -5.18
N PHE A 86 -10.23 11.69 -6.09
CA PHE A 86 -10.03 11.87 -7.52
C PHE A 86 -11.29 12.37 -8.25
N GLY A 87 -11.10 12.85 -9.49
CA GLY A 87 -12.16 13.21 -10.41
C GLY A 87 -12.30 12.20 -11.55
N PHE A 88 -13.50 11.65 -11.74
CA PHE A 88 -13.78 10.71 -12.84
C PHE A 88 -13.43 11.29 -14.22
N LYS A 89 -13.54 12.63 -14.40
CA LYS A 89 -13.16 13.28 -15.66
C LYS A 89 -11.67 13.13 -16.00
N HIS A 90 -10.82 12.79 -15.03
CA HIS A 90 -9.37 12.57 -15.21
C HIS A 90 -9.00 11.07 -15.17
N GLY A 91 -9.98 10.18 -15.24
CA GLY A 91 -9.79 8.73 -15.15
C GLY A 91 -9.70 8.22 -13.71
N ILE A 92 -9.98 6.93 -13.54
CA ILE A 92 -9.80 6.22 -12.28
C ILE A 92 -8.31 6.02 -12.03
N PRO A 93 -7.79 6.18 -10.79
CA PRO A 93 -6.41 5.85 -10.48
C PRO A 93 -6.11 4.37 -10.79
N ALA A 94 -5.02 4.12 -11.52
CA ALA A 94 -4.70 2.76 -12.00
C ALA A 94 -4.26 1.81 -10.85
N ASP A 95 -3.83 2.38 -9.74
CA ASP A 95 -3.38 1.68 -8.53
C ASP A 95 -4.46 1.53 -7.45
N ALA A 96 -5.71 1.97 -7.74
CA ALA A 96 -6.80 1.88 -6.78
C ALA A 96 -7.29 0.44 -6.61
N ASP A 97 -7.30 -0.05 -5.36
CA ASP A 97 -7.88 -1.35 -5.01
C ASP A 97 -9.40 -1.27 -4.80
N LEU A 98 -9.86 -0.19 -4.17
CA LEU A 98 -11.28 0.07 -3.91
C LEU A 98 -11.63 1.45 -4.48
N VAL A 99 -12.71 1.52 -5.24
CA VAL A 99 -13.17 2.78 -5.88
C VAL A 99 -14.61 3.05 -5.49
N PHE A 100 -14.85 4.23 -4.91
CA PHE A 100 -16.17 4.66 -4.47
C PHE A 100 -16.61 5.92 -5.22
N ASP A 101 -17.80 5.87 -5.82
CA ASP A 101 -18.41 6.99 -6.51
C ASP A 101 -19.34 7.76 -5.58
N VAL A 102 -19.04 9.04 -5.34
CA VAL A 102 -19.81 9.90 -4.46
C VAL A 102 -20.58 11.00 -5.23
N ARG A 103 -20.82 10.79 -6.53
CA ARG A 103 -21.57 11.74 -7.36
C ARG A 103 -23.06 11.81 -7.05
N PHE A 104 -23.58 10.86 -6.29
CA PHE A 104 -24.96 10.88 -5.79
C PHE A 104 -25.22 12.05 -4.81
N LEU A 105 -24.18 12.60 -4.17
CA LEU A 105 -24.31 13.77 -3.31
C LEU A 105 -24.51 15.05 -4.14
N PRO A 106 -25.23 16.06 -3.63
CA PRO A 106 -25.36 17.37 -4.25
C PRO A 106 -24.00 18.00 -4.54
N ASN A 107 -23.92 18.71 -5.67
CA ASN A 107 -22.64 19.24 -6.16
C ASN A 107 -22.42 20.69 -5.72
N PRO A 108 -21.44 20.98 -4.85
CA PRO A 108 -21.12 22.34 -4.39
C PRO A 108 -20.77 23.31 -5.54
N PHE A 109 -20.41 22.80 -6.70
CA PHE A 109 -20.09 23.61 -7.88
C PHE A 109 -21.25 24.52 -8.33
N TYR A 110 -22.49 24.17 -8.03
CA TYR A 110 -23.67 24.98 -8.37
C TYR A 110 -24.03 26.03 -7.32
N ILE A 111 -23.22 26.16 -6.27
CA ILE A 111 -23.37 27.19 -5.23
C ILE A 111 -22.26 28.22 -5.46
N ASP A 112 -22.61 29.47 -5.74
CA ASP A 112 -21.66 30.49 -6.16
C ASP A 112 -20.54 30.73 -5.14
N GLU A 113 -20.87 30.68 -3.85
CA GLU A 113 -19.92 30.86 -2.74
C GLU A 113 -18.95 29.68 -2.60
N LEU A 114 -19.31 28.48 -3.06
CA LEU A 114 -18.53 27.25 -2.89
C LEU A 114 -17.80 26.81 -4.16
N LYS A 115 -18.22 27.35 -5.31
CA LYS A 115 -17.76 26.92 -6.63
C LYS A 115 -16.26 26.91 -6.81
N TYR A 116 -15.57 27.89 -6.23
CA TYR A 116 -14.10 28.07 -6.36
C TYR A 116 -13.32 27.52 -5.18
N MET A 117 -14.00 27.05 -4.15
CA MET A 117 -13.41 26.38 -2.99
C MET A 117 -13.11 24.90 -3.29
N THR A 118 -12.58 24.21 -2.31
CA THR A 118 -12.28 22.78 -2.36
C THR A 118 -12.90 22.05 -1.15
N GLY A 119 -12.91 20.75 -1.15
CA GLY A 119 -13.34 19.97 0.01
C GLY A 119 -12.40 20.06 1.23
N ASN A 120 -11.29 20.83 1.14
CA ASN A 120 -10.47 21.21 2.29
C ASN A 120 -11.04 22.40 3.04
N ASP A 121 -11.90 23.18 2.37
CA ASP A 121 -12.50 24.39 2.93
C ASP A 121 -13.74 24.04 3.76
N LYS A 122 -13.85 24.63 4.95
CA LYS A 122 -14.90 24.35 5.93
C LYS A 122 -16.32 24.50 5.35
N GLY A 123 -16.58 25.55 4.57
CA GLY A 123 -17.90 25.77 3.95
C GLY A 123 -18.32 24.63 3.01
N VAL A 124 -17.37 24.07 2.23
CA VAL A 124 -17.65 22.91 1.36
C VAL A 124 -17.87 21.64 2.19
N GLN A 125 -17.09 21.46 3.26
CA GLN A 125 -17.26 20.31 4.16
C GLN A 125 -18.63 20.34 4.86
N GLU A 126 -19.02 21.48 5.40
CA GLU A 126 -20.32 21.66 6.05
C GLU A 126 -21.47 21.42 5.07
N TYR A 127 -21.38 21.95 3.86
CA TYR A 127 -22.37 21.71 2.82
C TYR A 127 -22.52 20.23 2.46
N VAL A 128 -21.39 19.54 2.14
CA VAL A 128 -21.42 18.14 1.72
C VAL A 128 -21.84 17.21 2.85
N MET A 129 -21.33 17.42 4.07
CA MET A 129 -21.66 16.60 5.23
C MET A 129 -23.02 16.95 5.85
N GLY A 130 -23.63 18.05 5.44
CA GLY A 130 -24.99 18.43 5.86
C GLY A 130 -26.09 17.53 5.30
N PHE A 131 -25.79 16.71 4.28
CA PHE A 131 -26.74 15.74 3.72
C PHE A 131 -26.68 14.42 4.50
N PRO A 132 -27.82 13.88 4.96
CA PRO A 132 -27.86 12.60 5.69
C PRO A 132 -27.19 11.45 4.95
N GLU A 133 -27.27 11.43 3.62
CA GLU A 133 -26.70 10.41 2.77
C GLU A 133 -25.16 10.39 2.86
N ALA A 134 -24.52 11.53 3.09
CA ALA A 134 -23.07 11.60 3.28
C ALA A 134 -22.65 10.86 4.57
N GLY A 135 -23.33 11.12 5.66
CA GLY A 135 -23.12 10.42 6.94
C GLY A 135 -23.35 8.92 6.82
N GLN A 136 -24.50 8.51 6.26
CA GLN A 136 -24.84 7.10 6.03
C GLN A 136 -23.84 6.38 5.14
N PHE A 137 -23.36 7.03 4.08
CA PHE A 137 -22.32 6.46 3.22
C PHE A 137 -21.02 6.25 4.01
N MET A 138 -20.59 7.24 4.78
CA MET A 138 -19.38 7.14 5.58
C MET A 138 -19.45 6.03 6.62
N ASP A 139 -20.60 5.83 7.26
CA ASP A 139 -20.79 4.76 8.24
C ASP A 139 -20.67 3.37 7.59
N LYS A 140 -21.30 3.18 6.43
CA LYS A 140 -21.20 1.94 5.65
C LYS A 140 -19.80 1.69 5.12
N LEU A 141 -19.11 2.72 4.67
CA LEU A 141 -17.74 2.62 4.17
C LEU A 141 -16.76 2.26 5.30
N GLU A 142 -16.90 2.92 6.45
CA GLU A 142 -16.08 2.61 7.63
C GLU A 142 -16.31 1.16 8.09
N ASP A 143 -17.55 0.71 8.18
CA ASP A 143 -17.89 -0.67 8.56
C ASP A 143 -17.32 -1.70 7.59
N MET A 144 -17.46 -1.46 6.30
CA MET A 144 -16.87 -2.32 5.26
C MET A 144 -15.34 -2.39 5.39
N LEU A 145 -14.66 -1.25 5.58
CA LEU A 145 -13.21 -1.23 5.73
C LEU A 145 -12.76 -1.94 7.02
N ARG A 146 -13.49 -1.81 8.12
CA ARG A 146 -13.26 -2.56 9.36
C ARG A 146 -13.32 -4.07 9.14
N PHE A 147 -14.21 -4.53 8.29
CA PHE A 147 -14.31 -5.94 7.89
C PHE A 147 -13.16 -6.35 6.96
N LEU A 148 -12.85 -5.54 5.96
CA LEU A 148 -11.87 -5.89 4.91
C LEU A 148 -10.42 -5.85 5.41
N ILE A 149 -10.03 -4.85 6.20
CA ILE A 149 -8.66 -4.63 6.64
C ILE A 149 -8.04 -5.87 7.31
N PRO A 150 -8.67 -6.51 8.32
CA PRO A 150 -8.10 -7.72 8.93
C PRO A 150 -7.95 -8.88 7.94
N ASN A 151 -8.85 -8.99 6.97
CA ASN A 151 -8.81 -10.04 5.96
C ASN A 151 -7.70 -9.79 4.93
N TYR A 152 -7.47 -8.54 4.53
CA TYR A 152 -6.33 -8.17 3.68
C TYR A 152 -4.99 -8.36 4.37
N ILE A 153 -4.90 -8.08 5.68
CA ILE A 153 -3.70 -8.36 6.48
C ILE A 153 -3.40 -9.86 6.50
N LYS A 154 -4.41 -10.71 6.73
CA LYS A 154 -4.26 -12.18 6.72
C LYS A 154 -3.83 -12.70 5.34
N GLU A 155 -4.30 -12.09 4.27
CA GLU A 155 -3.90 -12.42 2.90
C GLU A 155 -2.47 -11.97 2.57
N GLY A 156 -1.88 -11.11 3.39
CA GLY A 156 -0.51 -10.61 3.21
C GLY A 156 -0.40 -9.31 2.41
N LYS A 157 -1.52 -8.60 2.22
CA LYS A 157 -1.52 -7.30 1.55
C LYS A 157 -0.77 -6.26 2.40
N TYR A 158 0.17 -5.55 1.78
CA TYR A 158 0.97 -4.52 2.45
C TYR A 158 0.54 -3.08 2.10
N GLN A 159 -0.27 -2.93 1.05
CA GLN A 159 -0.82 -1.63 0.62
C GLN A 159 -2.28 -1.79 0.22
N LEU A 160 -3.12 -0.84 0.61
CA LEU A 160 -4.53 -0.74 0.23
C LEU A 160 -4.82 0.68 -0.22
N VAL A 161 -5.16 0.88 -1.48
CA VAL A 161 -5.54 2.18 -2.03
C VAL A 161 -7.05 2.30 -2.10
N VAL A 162 -7.62 3.20 -1.30
CA VAL A 162 -9.05 3.50 -1.24
C VAL A 162 -9.30 4.82 -1.95
N ALA A 163 -9.86 4.76 -3.15
CA ALA A 163 -10.09 5.92 -3.99
C ALA A 163 -11.57 6.39 -3.93
N ILE A 164 -11.78 7.65 -3.59
CA ILE A 164 -13.11 8.28 -3.55
C ILE A 164 -13.21 9.28 -4.71
N GLY A 165 -14.19 9.08 -5.60
CA GLY A 165 -14.33 9.84 -6.84
C GLY A 165 -15.59 10.70 -6.91
N CYS A 166 -15.44 11.95 -7.34
CA CYS A 166 -16.54 12.79 -7.81
C CYS A 166 -16.27 13.27 -9.25
N THR A 167 -17.09 14.14 -9.82
CA THR A 167 -16.91 14.56 -11.22
C THR A 167 -15.55 15.21 -11.45
N GLY A 168 -15.20 16.24 -10.68
CA GLY A 168 -13.98 17.03 -10.86
C GLY A 168 -12.87 16.76 -9.87
N GLY A 169 -13.09 15.96 -8.81
CA GLY A 169 -12.09 15.66 -7.81
C GLY A 169 -11.76 16.79 -6.82
N LYS A 170 -12.58 17.85 -6.76
CA LYS A 170 -12.27 19.05 -5.96
C LYS A 170 -13.11 19.24 -4.69
N HIS A 171 -14.39 18.85 -4.70
CA HIS A 171 -15.32 19.13 -3.62
C HIS A 171 -15.71 17.86 -2.85
N ARG A 172 -16.74 17.12 -3.31
CA ARG A 172 -17.34 15.97 -2.61
C ARG A 172 -16.34 14.88 -2.26
N SER A 173 -15.51 14.45 -3.23
CA SER A 173 -14.51 13.40 -3.02
C SER A 173 -13.44 13.81 -2.01
N VAL A 174 -13.01 15.07 -2.03
CA VAL A 174 -12.03 15.61 -1.09
C VAL A 174 -12.61 15.66 0.32
N THR A 175 -13.84 16.17 0.47
CA THR A 175 -14.54 16.20 1.76
C THR A 175 -14.66 14.82 2.37
N LEU A 176 -15.15 13.83 1.59
CA LEU A 176 -15.35 12.47 2.11
C LEU A 176 -14.03 11.73 2.34
N ALA A 177 -12.98 11.99 1.54
CA ALA A 177 -11.65 11.44 1.80
C ALA A 177 -11.08 11.98 3.12
N ASN A 178 -11.21 13.28 3.39
CA ASN A 178 -10.81 13.89 4.66
C ASN A 178 -11.59 13.30 5.84
N GLU A 179 -12.90 13.12 5.69
CA GLU A 179 -13.74 12.53 6.75
C GLU A 179 -13.37 11.08 7.01
N LEU A 180 -13.12 10.28 5.95
CA LEU A 180 -12.66 8.90 6.10
C LEU A 180 -11.31 8.85 6.84
N TYR A 181 -10.36 9.68 6.44
CA TYR A 181 -9.06 9.77 7.10
C TYR A 181 -9.22 10.10 8.59
N ARG A 182 -10.04 11.11 8.92
CA ARG A 182 -10.32 11.50 10.31
C ARG A 182 -10.94 10.37 11.13
N ARG A 183 -11.87 9.61 10.53
CA ARG A 183 -12.55 8.48 11.20
C ARG A 183 -11.62 7.29 11.44
N MET A 184 -10.69 7.05 10.51
CA MET A 184 -9.76 5.90 10.59
C MET A 184 -8.48 6.20 11.36
N LYS A 185 -8.14 7.47 11.54
CA LYS A 185 -6.95 7.89 12.27
C LYS A 185 -6.96 7.34 13.70
N ASP A 186 -5.84 6.78 14.11
CA ASP A 186 -5.61 6.23 15.46
C ASP A 186 -6.54 5.07 15.87
N LYS A 187 -7.23 4.43 14.90
CA LYS A 187 -8.16 3.32 15.19
C LYS A 187 -7.61 1.92 14.89
N GLY A 188 -6.39 1.79 14.46
CA GLY A 188 -5.80 0.48 14.15
C GLY A 188 -4.29 0.54 13.96
N ASN A 189 -3.65 -0.64 13.99
CA ASN A 189 -2.20 -0.80 13.82
C ASN A 189 -1.82 -0.87 12.33
N TYR A 190 -2.17 0.15 11.55
CA TYR A 190 -1.81 0.29 10.13
C TYR A 190 -1.31 1.71 9.85
N GLY A 191 -0.46 1.85 8.83
CA GLY A 191 -0.10 3.16 8.31
C GLY A 191 -1.28 3.79 7.57
N LEU A 192 -1.55 5.09 7.78
CA LEU A 192 -2.64 5.79 7.12
C LEU A 192 -2.12 7.06 6.44
N THR A 193 -2.40 7.19 5.15
CA THR A 193 -2.05 8.38 4.35
C THR A 193 -3.27 8.92 3.61
N ILE A 194 -3.23 10.21 3.27
CA ILE A 194 -4.26 10.86 2.46
C ILE A 194 -3.63 11.69 1.35
N SER A 195 -4.24 11.67 0.18
CA SER A 195 -3.84 12.50 -0.96
C SER A 195 -5.05 12.95 -1.77
N HIS A 196 -4.90 14.08 -2.46
CA HIS A 196 -5.95 14.67 -3.32
C HIS A 196 -5.38 14.86 -4.72
N ARG A 197 -5.56 13.86 -5.59
CA ARG A 197 -4.91 13.82 -6.92
C ARG A 197 -5.21 15.04 -7.79
N ASP A 198 -6.44 15.52 -7.76
CA ASP A 198 -6.94 16.55 -8.68
C ASP A 198 -7.19 17.93 -8.03
N VAL A 199 -6.70 18.13 -6.82
CA VAL A 199 -6.61 19.44 -6.15
C VAL A 199 -5.20 19.99 -6.37
N LYS A 200 -5.15 21.14 -7.03
CA LYS A 200 -3.91 21.89 -7.24
C LYS A 200 -3.83 23.03 -6.24
#